data_782fb31968fb5b07b20223e50b85eae3
#
_entry.id   782fb31968fb5b07b20223e50b85eae3
#
_cell.length_a   1.000
_cell.length_b   1.000
_cell.length_c   1.000
_cell.angle_alpha   90.00
_cell.angle_beta   90.00
_cell.angle_gamma   90.00
#
_symmetry.space_group_name_H-M   'P 1'
#
loop_
_entity.id
_entity.type
_entity.pdbx_description
1 polymer ?
#
loop_
_entity_poly.entity_id
_entity_poly.type
_entity_poly.pdbx_seq_one_letter_code
_entity_poly.pdbx_strand_id
1 'polypeptide(L)'
;MKKKVLRTCMLRTMAPLLLGLPGALLMPSAQAVGAGADTLKQIQRRGELRVCIWPDYYGISYRNPKTRQLGGLDIDLSAELARELGVRLQHVDSSFTTLIDDLRGARCDIAMFAVAALPQRRQHLTFSQPYLSSGIHAITTRSNRVVRRWEDIDRPGVLVGVQAGTFMAAVMRDELRHATLVVVKAPDTREQELEAGRIDVFMTDYPYSRRLLDSADWARLLSPAQPLRVMPYAYALRPGDPVWLARVDQFVAHIRQDGRLAAAARRHGLSEIVQRTGATP
;
A
#
# COMPACT_ATOMS: atom_id res chain seq x y z
N MET A 1 68.14 -16.32 47.44
CA MET A 1 68.55 -15.80 48.80
C MET A 1 67.24 -15.53 49.54
N LYS A 2 66.97 -16.38 50.53
CA LYS A 2 66.93 -16.11 51.99
C LYS A 2 65.98 -14.94 52.32
N LYS A 3 65.04 -15.01 53.26
CA LYS A 3 64.69 -15.76 54.45
C LYS A 3 63.36 -15.19 54.92
N LYS A 4 62.55 -15.97 55.49
CA LYS A 4 62.11 -16.40 56.85
C LYS A 4 60.95 -15.52 57.35
N VAL A 5 59.82 -16.14 57.65
CA VAL A 5 59.26 -16.76 58.86
C VAL A 5 59.03 -15.77 60.02
N LEU A 6 57.78 -15.67 60.45
CA LEU A 6 57.29 -15.96 61.82
C LEU A 6 55.78 -15.70 61.96
N ARG A 7 55.09 -16.61 62.31
CA ARG A 7 54.11 -17.05 63.28
C ARG A 7 53.85 -16.06 64.44
N THR A 8 52.57 -15.90 64.77
CA THR A 8 51.99 -15.98 66.12
C THR A 8 50.46 -15.71 65.99
N CYS A 9 49.70 -16.48 66.35
CA CYS A 9 48.83 -17.19 67.24
C CYS A 9 47.92 -16.29 68.13
N MET A 10 46.66 -16.74 68.31
CA MET A 10 45.66 -16.49 69.34
C MET A 10 44.84 -15.20 69.26
N LEU A 11 43.52 -15.13 69.43
CA LEU A 11 42.65 -15.85 70.39
C LEU A 11 41.17 -15.55 69.98
N ARG A 12 40.31 -16.49 70.28
CA ARG A 12 38.85 -16.56 70.19
C ARG A 12 38.13 -15.36 70.83
N THR A 13 37.06 -14.93 70.20
CA THR A 13 35.81 -14.64 70.94
C THR A 13 34.61 -14.89 70.00
N MET A 14 33.71 -15.75 70.48
CA MET A 14 32.36 -16.01 69.86
C MET A 14 31.41 -14.89 70.24
N ALA A 15 30.58 -14.45 69.27
CA ALA A 15 29.32 -13.78 69.56
C ALA A 15 28.32 -14.08 68.43
N PRO A 16 27.01 -14.10 68.68
CA PRO A 16 26.06 -14.96 67.97
C PRO A 16 25.48 -14.38 66.75
N LEU A 17 25.11 -15.30 65.89
CA LEU A 17 24.41 -15.17 64.62
C LEU A 17 23.00 -14.60 64.82
N LEU A 18 22.69 -13.46 64.24
CA LEU A 18 21.35 -13.00 63.95
C LEU A 18 21.12 -13.15 62.45
N LEU A 19 20.35 -14.17 62.05
CA LEU A 19 19.81 -14.33 60.67
C LEU A 19 18.77 -13.26 60.41
N GLY A 20 19.16 -12.26 59.65
CA GLY A 20 18.23 -11.34 58.96
C GLY A 20 17.98 -11.84 57.55
N LEU A 21 16.78 -12.39 57.25
CA LEU A 21 16.32 -12.64 55.89
C LEU A 21 16.14 -11.30 55.15
N PRO A 22 16.75 -11.07 53.98
CA PRO A 22 16.36 -9.98 53.13
C PRO A 22 15.06 -10.38 52.43
N GLY A 23 13.95 -9.74 52.78
CA GLY A 23 12.71 -9.79 52.03
C GLY A 23 12.94 -9.24 50.62
N ALA A 24 12.97 -10.11 49.64
CA ALA A 24 12.97 -9.73 48.25
C ALA A 24 11.61 -9.08 47.91
N LEU A 25 11.57 -7.75 47.85
CA LEU A 25 10.48 -7.00 47.27
C LEU A 25 10.43 -7.35 45.77
N LEU A 26 9.53 -8.25 45.38
CA LEU A 26 9.13 -8.49 44.02
C LEU A 26 8.42 -7.21 43.53
N MET A 27 9.18 -6.28 42.91
CA MET A 27 8.59 -5.22 42.12
C MET A 27 7.96 -5.85 40.86
N PRO A 28 6.67 -5.61 40.61
CA PRO A 28 6.09 -6.03 39.33
C PRO A 28 6.83 -5.29 38.23
N SER A 29 7.48 -6.05 37.35
CA SER A 29 8.02 -5.52 36.09
C SER A 29 6.83 -4.98 35.28
N ALA A 30 6.64 -3.67 35.28
CA ALA A 30 5.79 -3.01 34.32
C ALA A 30 6.38 -3.34 32.93
N GLN A 31 5.74 -4.29 32.24
CA GLN A 31 6.02 -4.51 30.83
C GLN A 31 5.77 -3.19 30.14
N ALA A 32 6.84 -2.56 29.67
CA ALA A 32 6.75 -1.45 28.75
C ALA A 32 6.00 -1.99 27.52
N VAL A 33 4.71 -1.67 27.42
CA VAL A 33 3.95 -1.75 26.18
C VAL A 33 4.78 -0.93 25.21
N GLY A 34 5.43 -1.62 24.26
CA GLY A 34 6.28 -0.99 23.28
C GLY A 34 5.54 0.21 22.71
N ALA A 35 6.17 1.37 22.73
CA ALA A 35 5.62 2.60 22.19
C ALA A 35 5.33 2.39 20.71
N GLY A 36 4.14 1.87 20.39
CA GLY A 36 3.63 1.76 19.03
C GLY A 36 3.72 3.13 18.38
N ALA A 37 4.02 3.16 17.10
CA ALA A 37 4.09 4.41 16.37
C ALA A 37 2.79 5.20 16.58
N ASP A 38 2.85 6.37 17.20
CA ASP A 38 1.69 7.22 17.49
C ASP A 38 1.50 8.21 16.32
N THR A 39 1.21 7.66 15.15
CA THR A 39 1.09 8.44 13.90
C THR A 39 -0.01 9.49 14.03
N LEU A 40 -1.13 9.18 14.65
CA LEU A 40 -2.24 10.14 14.81
C LEU A 40 -1.81 11.36 15.61
N LYS A 41 -1.13 11.17 16.75
CA LYS A 41 -0.61 12.32 17.53
C LYS A 41 0.48 13.08 16.78
N GLN A 42 1.32 12.39 16.00
CA GLN A 42 2.32 13.07 15.16
C GLN A 42 1.67 13.97 14.11
N ILE A 43 0.61 13.47 13.42
CA ILE A 43 -0.19 14.25 12.47
C ILE A 43 -0.79 15.49 13.16
N GLN A 44 -1.44 15.30 14.31
CA GLN A 44 -2.06 16.39 15.07
C GLN A 44 -1.05 17.46 15.53
N ARG A 45 0.10 17.03 16.08
CA ARG A 45 1.16 17.97 16.53
C ARG A 45 1.78 18.75 15.37
N ARG A 46 1.93 18.11 14.21
CA ARG A 46 2.48 18.72 12.99
C ARG A 46 1.44 19.61 12.29
N GLY A 47 0.15 19.39 12.54
CA GLY A 47 -0.95 20.05 11.85
C GLY A 47 -1.04 19.67 10.38
N GLU A 48 -0.54 18.49 9.99
CA GLU A 48 -0.42 18.07 8.60
C GLU A 48 -0.51 16.56 8.44
N LEU A 49 -1.34 16.10 7.49
CA LEU A 49 -1.43 14.73 7.02
C LEU A 49 -0.62 14.58 5.72
N ARG A 50 0.37 13.70 5.72
CA ARG A 50 1.16 13.36 4.52
C ARG A 50 0.62 12.07 3.91
N VAL A 51 0.18 12.18 2.65
CA VAL A 51 -0.45 11.09 1.91
C VAL A 51 0.43 10.69 0.73
N CYS A 52 0.96 9.47 0.75
CA CYS A 52 1.60 8.88 -0.42
C CYS A 52 0.58 8.62 -1.51
N ILE A 53 0.89 9.06 -2.74
CA ILE A 53 0.10 8.85 -3.95
C ILE A 53 0.99 8.34 -5.08
N TRP A 54 0.42 7.61 -6.04
CA TRP A 54 1.09 7.35 -7.32
C TRP A 54 0.52 8.31 -8.39
N PRO A 55 1.30 9.34 -8.80
CA PRO A 55 0.77 10.44 -9.62
C PRO A 55 0.40 10.03 -11.05
N ASP A 56 0.74 8.82 -11.48
CA ASP A 56 0.41 8.29 -12.80
C ASP A 56 -0.84 7.39 -12.81
N TYR A 57 -1.61 7.34 -11.71
CA TYR A 57 -2.74 6.44 -11.58
C TYR A 57 -4.06 7.09 -12.01
N TYR A 58 -4.42 6.91 -13.27
CA TYR A 58 -5.66 7.46 -13.85
C TYR A 58 -6.89 7.09 -13.01
N GLY A 59 -7.76 8.07 -12.77
CA GLY A 59 -9.00 7.94 -12.01
C GLY A 59 -8.81 7.85 -10.49
N ILE A 60 -7.63 7.51 -10.00
CA ILE A 60 -7.33 7.33 -8.57
C ILE A 60 -6.53 8.51 -7.98
N SER A 61 -5.33 8.78 -8.51
CA SER A 61 -4.41 9.81 -7.97
C SER A 61 -3.54 10.41 -9.08
N TYR A 62 -4.18 10.79 -10.17
CA TYR A 62 -3.50 11.24 -11.39
C TYR A 62 -3.10 12.72 -11.30
N ARG A 63 -1.83 13.00 -11.66
CA ARG A 63 -1.34 14.37 -11.89
C ARG A 63 -1.32 14.68 -13.37
N ASN A 64 -2.13 15.65 -13.78
CA ASN A 64 -2.13 16.09 -15.16
C ASN A 64 -0.76 16.69 -15.53
N PRO A 65 -0.04 16.15 -16.54
CA PRO A 65 1.31 16.62 -16.86
C PRO A 65 1.36 18.06 -17.38
N LYS A 66 0.27 18.56 -17.98
CA LYS A 66 0.19 19.91 -18.52
C LYS A 66 -0.15 20.95 -17.46
N THR A 67 -1.17 20.68 -16.64
CA THR A 67 -1.65 21.64 -15.61
C THR A 67 -1.04 21.43 -14.24
N ARG A 68 -0.37 20.29 -14.01
CA ARG A 68 0.18 19.84 -12.73
C ARG A 68 -0.87 19.60 -11.64
N GLN A 69 -2.14 19.73 -11.97
CA GLN A 69 -3.24 19.51 -11.04
C GLN A 69 -3.40 18.02 -10.74
N LEU A 70 -3.62 17.70 -9.47
CA LEU A 70 -3.99 16.37 -9.00
C LEU A 70 -5.51 16.20 -9.11
N GLY A 71 -5.93 14.99 -9.49
CA GLY A 71 -7.33 14.59 -9.52
C GLY A 71 -7.47 13.08 -9.39
N GLY A 72 -8.64 12.64 -8.99
CA GLY A 72 -8.95 11.23 -8.81
C GLY A 72 -9.65 10.95 -7.48
N LEU A 73 -10.17 9.74 -7.37
CA LEU A 73 -10.98 9.33 -6.22
C LEU A 73 -10.21 9.47 -4.90
N ASP A 74 -8.97 9.02 -4.86
CA ASP A 74 -8.16 9.05 -3.63
C ASP A 74 -7.61 10.45 -3.32
N ILE A 75 -7.51 11.34 -4.32
CA ILE A 75 -7.23 12.76 -4.08
C ILE A 75 -8.39 13.40 -3.34
N ASP A 76 -9.63 13.16 -3.80
CA ASP A 76 -10.84 13.66 -3.13
C ASP A 76 -10.95 13.10 -1.70
N LEU A 77 -10.79 11.78 -1.54
CA LEU A 77 -10.94 11.12 -0.24
C LEU A 77 -9.81 11.47 0.74
N SER A 78 -8.60 11.73 0.27
CA SER A 78 -7.52 12.21 1.13
C SER A 78 -7.79 13.61 1.69
N ALA A 79 -8.43 14.48 0.89
CA ALA A 79 -8.88 15.77 1.37
C ALA A 79 -9.97 15.65 2.45
N GLU A 80 -10.91 14.69 2.28
CA GLU A 80 -11.92 14.39 3.29
C GLU A 80 -11.29 13.89 4.60
N LEU A 81 -10.30 13.00 4.53
CA LEU A 81 -9.59 12.50 5.71
C LEU A 81 -8.86 13.64 6.45
N ALA A 82 -8.14 14.50 5.72
CA ALA A 82 -7.45 15.64 6.32
C ALA A 82 -8.43 16.61 6.98
N ARG A 83 -9.59 16.84 6.38
CA ARG A 83 -10.67 17.67 6.94
C ARG A 83 -11.23 17.07 8.23
N GLU A 84 -11.49 15.74 8.27
CA GLU A 84 -11.93 15.06 9.50
C GLU A 84 -10.90 15.10 10.63
N LEU A 85 -9.61 15.18 10.28
CA LEU A 85 -8.52 15.30 11.25
C LEU A 85 -8.26 16.76 11.67
N GLY A 86 -8.84 17.74 10.98
CA GLY A 86 -8.62 19.16 11.23
C GLY A 86 -7.19 19.62 10.91
N VAL A 87 -6.54 19.03 9.90
CA VAL A 87 -5.14 19.29 9.55
C VAL A 87 -4.99 19.62 8.07
N ARG A 88 -3.84 20.20 7.68
CA ARG A 88 -3.48 20.43 6.29
C ARG A 88 -3.18 19.09 5.59
N LEU A 89 -3.41 19.04 4.29
CA LEU A 89 -3.07 17.90 3.44
C LEU A 89 -1.79 18.18 2.65
N GLN A 90 -0.87 17.23 2.66
CA GLN A 90 0.29 17.18 1.77
C GLN A 90 0.32 15.85 1.00
N HIS A 91 0.32 15.93 -0.33
CA HIS A 91 0.56 14.74 -1.15
C HIS A 91 2.06 14.54 -1.36
N VAL A 92 2.51 13.28 -1.21
CA VAL A 92 3.89 12.84 -1.39
C VAL A 92 3.93 11.85 -2.55
N ASP A 93 4.69 12.16 -3.59
CA ASP A 93 4.86 11.26 -4.72
C ASP A 93 5.55 9.97 -4.30
N SER A 94 4.95 8.86 -4.67
CA SER A 94 5.35 7.48 -4.36
C SER A 94 5.07 6.59 -5.57
N SER A 95 5.24 5.28 -5.42
CA SER A 95 4.93 4.29 -6.44
C SER A 95 4.67 2.92 -5.81
N PHE A 96 4.18 1.97 -6.60
CA PHE A 96 4.05 0.59 -6.12
C PHE A 96 5.40 -0.09 -5.80
N THR A 97 6.52 0.43 -6.33
CA THR A 97 7.87 -0.07 -6.06
C THR A 97 8.48 0.51 -4.79
N THR A 98 8.14 1.76 -4.43
CA THR A 98 8.70 2.47 -3.28
C THR A 98 7.78 2.51 -2.07
N LEU A 99 6.50 2.13 -2.24
CA LEU A 99 5.44 2.18 -1.24
C LEU A 99 5.87 1.68 0.15
N ILE A 100 6.52 0.52 0.21
CA ILE A 100 6.91 -0.10 1.48
C ILE A 100 7.95 0.76 2.18
N ASP A 101 8.97 1.19 1.45
CA ASP A 101 10.05 2.01 2.00
C ASP A 101 9.56 3.40 2.39
N ASP A 102 8.66 3.99 1.60
CA ASP A 102 8.09 5.32 1.86
C ASP A 102 7.27 5.34 3.16
N LEU A 103 6.44 4.30 3.39
CA LEU A 103 5.66 4.18 4.62
C LEU A 103 6.52 3.82 5.81
N ARG A 104 7.44 2.85 5.69
CA ARG A 104 8.33 2.43 6.78
C ARG A 104 9.32 3.54 7.16
N GLY A 105 9.82 4.27 6.18
CA GLY A 105 10.68 5.43 6.37
C GLY A 105 9.95 6.71 6.81
N ALA A 106 8.64 6.65 7.06
CA ALA A 106 7.82 7.78 7.49
C ALA A 106 7.86 8.99 6.54
N ARG A 107 8.07 8.79 5.24
CA ARG A 107 7.90 9.84 4.24
C ARG A 107 6.45 10.30 4.15
N CYS A 108 5.52 9.37 4.32
CA CYS A 108 4.08 9.64 4.45
C CYS A 108 3.47 8.88 5.64
N ASP A 109 2.30 9.29 6.04
CA ASP A 109 1.55 8.74 7.18
C ASP A 109 0.60 7.62 6.75
N ILE A 110 0.16 7.68 5.51
CA ILE A 110 -0.77 6.75 4.86
C ILE A 110 -0.52 6.75 3.35
N ALA A 111 -0.79 5.63 2.68
CA ALA A 111 -0.82 5.56 1.22
C ALA A 111 -2.27 5.41 0.74
N MET A 112 -2.69 6.33 -0.14
CA MET A 112 -4.03 6.39 -0.72
C MET A 112 -3.91 6.46 -2.24
N PHE A 113 -3.78 5.27 -2.88
CA PHE A 113 -3.75 5.11 -4.34
C PHE A 113 -4.16 3.69 -4.75
N ALA A 114 -5.33 3.25 -4.29
CA ALA A 114 -5.94 1.95 -4.61
C ALA A 114 -4.96 0.78 -4.45
N VAL A 115 -4.34 0.67 -3.27
CA VAL A 115 -3.30 -0.33 -3.01
C VAL A 115 -3.94 -1.70 -2.79
N ALA A 116 -3.64 -2.67 -3.67
CA ALA A 116 -4.04 -4.06 -3.47
C ALA A 116 -3.35 -4.66 -2.23
N ALA A 117 -4.16 -5.23 -1.32
CA ALA A 117 -3.70 -5.77 -0.04
C ALA A 117 -3.13 -7.19 -0.20
N LEU A 118 -2.06 -7.32 -1.00
CA LEU A 118 -1.39 -8.59 -1.31
C LEU A 118 -0.74 -9.24 -0.08
N PRO A 119 -0.67 -10.60 0.00
CA PRO A 119 0.04 -11.29 1.06
C PRO A 119 1.48 -10.80 1.28
N GLN A 120 2.23 -10.58 0.20
CA GLN A 120 3.61 -10.07 0.26
C GLN A 120 3.69 -8.67 0.87
N ARG A 121 2.72 -7.79 0.56
CA ARG A 121 2.66 -6.45 1.14
C ARG A 121 2.25 -6.48 2.62
N ARG A 122 1.34 -7.39 3.01
CA ARG A 122 0.90 -7.58 4.40
C ARG A 122 2.02 -8.01 5.36
N GLN A 123 3.10 -8.57 4.84
CA GLN A 123 4.31 -8.87 5.62
C GLN A 123 5.04 -7.59 6.09
N HIS A 124 4.83 -6.48 5.42
CA HIS A 124 5.56 -5.22 5.64
C HIS A 124 4.66 -4.03 6.01
N LEU A 125 3.37 -4.12 5.70
CA LEU A 125 2.40 -3.03 5.86
C LEU A 125 1.11 -3.54 6.52
N THR A 126 0.41 -2.64 7.17
CA THR A 126 -0.96 -2.83 7.66
C THR A 126 -1.93 -2.19 6.68
N PHE A 127 -3.12 -2.77 6.53
CA PHE A 127 -4.14 -2.30 5.60
C PHE A 127 -5.45 -2.01 6.31
N SER A 128 -6.11 -0.94 5.91
CA SER A 128 -7.47 -0.62 6.34
C SER A 128 -8.49 -1.65 5.84
N GLN A 129 -9.74 -1.49 6.25
CA GLN A 129 -10.88 -2.08 5.54
C GLN A 129 -10.83 -1.70 4.06
N PRO A 130 -11.12 -2.65 3.14
CA PRO A 130 -11.09 -2.36 1.71
C PRO A 130 -12.24 -1.44 1.33
N TYR A 131 -12.03 -0.50 0.40
CA TYR A 131 -13.06 0.46 -0.06
C TYR A 131 -13.43 0.26 -1.53
N LEU A 132 -12.53 -0.30 -2.34
CA LEU A 132 -12.72 -0.66 -3.75
C LEU A 132 -12.28 -2.09 -4.00
N SER A 133 -12.65 -2.64 -5.16
CA SER A 133 -12.06 -3.89 -5.68
C SER A 133 -12.04 -3.87 -7.20
N SER A 134 -11.00 -4.45 -7.81
CA SER A 134 -10.91 -4.56 -9.26
C SER A 134 -10.24 -5.87 -9.69
N GLY A 135 -10.73 -6.42 -10.80
CA GLY A 135 -10.05 -7.48 -11.53
C GLY A 135 -9.00 -6.93 -12.49
N ILE A 136 -8.34 -7.84 -13.20
CA ILE A 136 -7.36 -7.52 -14.24
C ILE A 136 -8.07 -7.38 -15.58
N HIS A 137 -7.71 -6.34 -16.31
CA HIS A 137 -8.08 -6.05 -17.69
C HIS A 137 -6.81 -5.87 -18.52
N ALA A 138 -6.96 -5.72 -19.83
CA ALA A 138 -5.84 -5.44 -20.71
C ALA A 138 -6.15 -4.31 -21.68
N ILE A 139 -5.14 -3.56 -22.07
CA ILE A 139 -5.20 -2.55 -23.13
C ILE A 139 -4.28 -2.95 -24.26
N THR A 140 -4.80 -2.87 -25.48
CA THR A 140 -4.04 -2.97 -26.72
C THR A 140 -4.41 -1.81 -27.65
N THR A 141 -3.76 -1.67 -28.80
CA THR A 141 -4.16 -0.66 -29.79
C THR A 141 -5.34 -1.16 -30.64
N ARG A 142 -6.17 -0.22 -31.14
CA ARG A 142 -7.25 -0.54 -32.08
C ARG A 142 -6.72 -1.14 -33.40
N SER A 143 -5.50 -0.78 -33.79
CA SER A 143 -4.82 -1.29 -34.99
C SER A 143 -4.13 -2.63 -34.79
N ASN A 144 -4.01 -3.12 -33.55
CA ASN A 144 -3.32 -4.38 -33.26
C ASN A 144 -4.04 -5.55 -33.92
N ARG A 145 -3.28 -6.36 -34.69
CA ARG A 145 -3.77 -7.54 -35.40
C ARG A 145 -3.37 -8.85 -34.73
N VAL A 146 -2.44 -8.81 -33.77
CA VAL A 146 -1.92 -9.97 -33.03
C VAL A 146 -2.82 -10.29 -31.85
N VAL A 147 -3.11 -9.28 -30.99
CA VAL A 147 -3.95 -9.43 -29.80
C VAL A 147 -5.26 -8.66 -30.04
N ARG A 148 -6.32 -9.39 -30.36
CA ARG A 148 -7.64 -8.82 -30.70
C ARG A 148 -8.70 -9.09 -29.63
N ARG A 149 -8.52 -10.11 -28.82
CA ARG A 149 -9.39 -10.53 -27.73
C ARG A 149 -8.55 -11.10 -26.60
N TRP A 150 -9.16 -11.31 -25.44
CA TRP A 150 -8.47 -11.78 -24.24
C TRP A 150 -7.68 -13.07 -24.45
N GLU A 151 -8.26 -14.03 -25.17
CA GLU A 151 -7.68 -15.35 -25.44
C GLU A 151 -6.44 -15.32 -26.33
N ASP A 152 -6.17 -14.18 -26.97
CA ASP A 152 -4.98 -14.00 -27.79
C ASP A 152 -3.74 -13.61 -26.95
N ILE A 153 -3.92 -13.20 -25.68
CA ILE A 153 -2.87 -12.61 -24.85
C ILE A 153 -1.76 -13.63 -24.54
N ASP A 154 -2.14 -14.86 -24.15
CA ASP A 154 -1.14 -15.90 -23.79
C ASP A 154 -0.82 -16.80 -24.98
N ARG A 155 -0.24 -16.22 -26.04
CA ARG A 155 0.25 -16.95 -27.22
C ARG A 155 1.76 -16.81 -27.39
N PRO A 156 2.45 -17.79 -27.99
CA PRO A 156 3.87 -17.67 -28.32
C PRO A 156 4.13 -16.41 -29.18
N GLY A 157 5.16 -15.66 -28.79
CA GLY A 157 5.57 -14.44 -29.48
C GLY A 157 4.83 -13.15 -29.06
N VAL A 158 3.77 -13.24 -28.25
CA VAL A 158 3.09 -12.06 -27.69
C VAL A 158 3.90 -11.47 -26.54
N LEU A 159 4.07 -10.15 -26.55
CA LEU A 159 4.75 -9.38 -25.53
C LEU A 159 3.73 -8.68 -24.62
N VAL A 160 3.63 -9.15 -23.36
CA VAL A 160 2.64 -8.68 -22.36
C VAL A 160 3.30 -7.73 -21.37
N GLY A 161 2.97 -6.45 -21.44
CA GLY A 161 3.48 -5.41 -20.55
C GLY A 161 2.77 -5.38 -19.19
N VAL A 162 3.53 -5.21 -18.12
CA VAL A 162 3.02 -4.92 -16.77
C VAL A 162 3.84 -3.81 -16.11
N GLN A 163 3.19 -2.94 -15.33
CA GLN A 163 3.93 -1.96 -14.54
C GLN A 163 4.60 -2.63 -13.35
N ALA A 164 5.89 -2.32 -13.13
CA ALA A 164 6.65 -2.82 -12.00
C ALA A 164 5.97 -2.52 -10.66
N GLY A 165 6.04 -3.48 -9.73
CA GLY A 165 5.47 -3.36 -8.38
C GLY A 165 3.96 -3.52 -8.28
N THR A 166 3.21 -3.50 -9.40
CA THR A 166 1.75 -3.74 -9.38
C THR A 166 1.40 -5.19 -9.09
N PHE A 167 0.16 -5.45 -8.68
CA PHE A 167 -0.30 -6.82 -8.48
C PHE A 167 -0.38 -7.59 -9.81
N MET A 168 -0.64 -6.90 -10.94
CA MET A 168 -0.63 -7.51 -12.26
C MET A 168 0.72 -8.16 -12.59
N ALA A 169 1.84 -7.53 -12.17
CA ALA A 169 3.16 -8.09 -12.41
C ALA A 169 3.37 -9.44 -11.70
N ALA A 170 2.82 -9.60 -10.50
CA ALA A 170 2.86 -10.88 -9.78
C ALA A 170 1.93 -11.90 -10.43
N VAL A 171 0.67 -11.53 -10.66
CA VAL A 171 -0.33 -12.43 -11.24
C VAL A 171 0.07 -12.92 -12.63
N MET A 172 0.49 -12.03 -13.52
CA MET A 172 0.84 -12.44 -14.91
C MET A 172 2.10 -13.31 -14.99
N ARG A 173 3.01 -13.19 -14.02
CA ARG A 173 4.15 -14.13 -13.92
C ARG A 173 3.69 -15.56 -13.66
N ASP A 174 2.60 -15.71 -12.90
CA ASP A 174 2.05 -17.02 -12.54
C ASP A 174 1.05 -17.54 -13.58
N GLU A 175 0.35 -16.65 -14.30
CA GLU A 175 -0.72 -17.02 -15.23
C GLU A 175 -0.21 -17.30 -16.66
N LEU A 176 0.76 -16.50 -17.16
CA LEU A 176 1.26 -16.68 -18.53
C LEU A 176 2.05 -17.97 -18.69
N ARG A 177 1.78 -18.70 -19.77
CA ARG A 177 2.44 -19.97 -20.13
C ARG A 177 3.25 -19.88 -21.42
N HIS A 178 2.79 -19.05 -22.36
CA HIS A 178 3.32 -19.00 -23.73
C HIS A 178 3.84 -17.62 -24.11
N ALA A 179 3.19 -16.56 -23.63
CA ALA A 179 3.57 -15.19 -23.90
C ALA A 179 4.78 -14.75 -23.07
N THR A 180 5.48 -13.73 -23.54
CA THR A 180 6.62 -13.14 -22.83
C THR A 180 6.15 -11.98 -21.96
N LEU A 181 6.43 -12.04 -20.66
CA LEU A 181 6.14 -10.96 -19.72
C LEU A 181 7.22 -9.88 -19.80
N VAL A 182 6.80 -8.63 -20.07
CA VAL A 182 7.67 -7.44 -20.08
C VAL A 182 7.32 -6.56 -18.89
N VAL A 183 8.27 -6.41 -17.96
CA VAL A 183 8.10 -5.56 -16.77
C VAL A 183 8.58 -4.15 -17.07
N VAL A 184 7.65 -3.22 -17.24
CA VAL A 184 7.93 -1.80 -17.51
C VAL A 184 8.25 -1.07 -16.20
N LYS A 185 9.36 -0.34 -16.16
CA LYS A 185 9.82 0.42 -14.99
C LYS A 185 9.88 1.90 -15.34
N ALA A 186 9.64 2.77 -14.34
CA ALA A 186 9.87 4.19 -14.51
C ALA A 186 11.33 4.48 -14.95
N PRO A 187 11.54 5.46 -15.82
CA PRO A 187 10.59 6.47 -16.31
C PRO A 187 9.67 6.01 -17.45
N ASP A 188 9.85 4.81 -18.00
CA ASP A 188 9.06 4.30 -19.11
C ASP A 188 7.63 3.99 -18.66
N THR A 189 6.66 4.17 -19.58
CA THR A 189 5.26 3.87 -19.36
C THR A 189 4.77 2.76 -20.29
N ARG A 190 3.79 2.00 -19.85
CA ARG A 190 3.19 0.92 -20.65
C ARG A 190 2.58 1.44 -21.94
N GLU A 191 2.04 2.67 -21.91
CA GLU A 191 1.48 3.37 -23.06
C GLU A 191 2.55 3.62 -24.12
N GLN A 192 3.68 4.19 -23.73
CA GLN A 192 4.82 4.45 -24.62
C GLN A 192 5.37 3.16 -25.22
N GLU A 193 5.47 2.08 -24.38
CA GLU A 193 5.92 0.78 -24.87
C GLU A 193 4.96 0.17 -25.89
N LEU A 194 3.63 0.31 -25.65
CA LEU A 194 2.59 -0.19 -26.53
C LEU A 194 2.53 0.62 -27.84
N GLU A 195 2.54 1.96 -27.77
CA GLU A 195 2.51 2.84 -28.94
C GLU A 195 3.75 2.68 -29.81
N ALA A 196 4.90 2.40 -29.20
CA ALA A 196 6.15 2.12 -29.90
C ALA A 196 6.25 0.68 -30.45
N GLY A 197 5.25 -0.17 -30.19
CA GLY A 197 5.24 -1.56 -30.64
C GLY A 197 6.26 -2.45 -29.93
N ARG A 198 6.78 -2.05 -28.78
CA ARG A 198 7.69 -2.86 -27.95
C ARG A 198 6.97 -3.84 -27.04
N ILE A 199 5.67 -3.70 -26.88
CA ILE A 199 4.73 -4.68 -26.34
C ILE A 199 3.47 -4.74 -27.20
N ASP A 200 2.74 -5.84 -27.15
CA ASP A 200 1.50 -6.02 -27.94
C ASP A 200 0.26 -5.64 -27.14
N VAL A 201 0.34 -5.76 -25.83
CA VAL A 201 -0.74 -5.54 -24.86
C VAL A 201 -0.16 -5.24 -23.50
N PHE A 202 -0.82 -4.42 -22.69
CA PHE A 202 -0.45 -4.31 -21.28
C PHE A 202 -1.61 -4.59 -20.33
N MET A 203 -1.28 -5.15 -19.19
CA MET A 203 -2.25 -5.46 -18.15
C MET A 203 -2.49 -4.25 -17.27
N THR A 204 -3.74 -4.08 -16.88
CA THR A 204 -4.22 -2.95 -16.08
C THR A 204 -5.40 -3.38 -15.21
N ASP A 205 -6.00 -2.43 -14.52
CA ASP A 205 -7.24 -2.61 -13.77
C ASP A 205 -8.36 -1.70 -14.29
N TYR A 206 -9.54 -1.79 -13.69
CA TYR A 206 -10.70 -1.01 -14.11
C TYR A 206 -10.45 0.51 -14.03
N PRO A 207 -9.95 1.09 -12.90
CA PRO A 207 -9.77 2.54 -12.81
C PRO A 207 -8.88 3.10 -13.91
N TYR A 208 -7.74 2.49 -14.10
CA TYR A 208 -6.77 2.91 -15.09
C TYR A 208 -7.33 2.79 -16.51
N SER A 209 -7.95 1.64 -16.82
CA SER A 209 -8.51 1.38 -18.16
C SER A 209 -9.62 2.38 -18.53
N ARG A 210 -10.56 2.64 -17.62
CA ARG A 210 -11.67 3.56 -17.87
C ARG A 210 -11.18 4.96 -18.22
N ARG A 211 -10.29 5.50 -17.39
CA ARG A 211 -9.77 6.85 -17.61
C ARG A 211 -8.89 6.96 -18.86
N LEU A 212 -8.10 5.92 -19.15
CA LEU A 212 -7.27 5.90 -20.36
C LEU A 212 -8.13 5.90 -21.62
N LEU A 213 -9.22 5.12 -21.66
CA LEU A 213 -10.14 5.08 -22.80
C LEU A 213 -10.82 6.43 -23.06
N ASP A 214 -11.03 7.25 -22.03
CA ASP A 214 -11.58 8.61 -22.18
C ASP A 214 -10.60 9.60 -22.82
N SER A 215 -9.29 9.29 -22.86
CA SER A 215 -8.23 10.22 -23.27
C SER A 215 -7.34 9.70 -24.42
N ALA A 216 -7.47 8.43 -24.79
CA ALA A 216 -6.62 7.77 -25.77
C ALA A 216 -7.44 7.03 -26.83
N ASP A 217 -7.72 7.70 -27.95
CA ASP A 217 -8.54 7.15 -29.05
C ASP A 217 -7.93 5.89 -29.68
N TRP A 218 -6.61 5.71 -29.56
CA TRP A 218 -5.93 4.52 -30.07
C TRP A 218 -6.17 3.29 -29.22
N ALA A 219 -6.58 3.44 -27.94
CA ALA A 219 -6.69 2.36 -26.98
C ALA A 219 -7.94 1.50 -27.21
N ARG A 220 -7.80 0.21 -26.99
CA ARG A 220 -8.87 -0.78 -26.94
C ARG A 220 -8.76 -1.64 -25.68
N LEU A 221 -9.86 -1.70 -24.92
CA LEU A 221 -9.98 -2.55 -23.74
C LEU A 221 -10.24 -4.00 -24.15
N LEU A 222 -9.55 -4.91 -23.50
CA LEU A 222 -9.82 -6.33 -23.51
C LEU A 222 -10.13 -6.77 -22.07
N SER A 223 -11.28 -7.40 -21.88
CA SER A 223 -11.70 -7.93 -20.59
C SER A 223 -11.84 -9.45 -20.66
N PRO A 224 -11.46 -10.19 -19.62
CA PRO A 224 -11.73 -11.62 -19.56
C PRO A 224 -13.24 -11.88 -19.45
N ALA A 225 -13.71 -13.02 -19.94
CA ALA A 225 -15.12 -13.44 -19.84
C ALA A 225 -15.57 -13.61 -18.38
N GLN A 226 -14.67 -14.02 -17.50
CA GLN A 226 -14.88 -14.08 -16.05
C GLN A 226 -13.84 -13.18 -15.36
N PRO A 227 -14.20 -12.48 -14.28
CA PRO A 227 -13.27 -11.61 -13.56
C PRO A 227 -11.99 -12.36 -13.16
N LEU A 228 -10.85 -11.89 -13.60
CA LEU A 228 -9.55 -12.47 -13.25
C LEU A 228 -8.98 -11.77 -12.02
N ARG A 229 -8.72 -12.55 -10.96
CA ARG A 229 -8.01 -12.09 -9.76
C ARG A 229 -8.53 -10.76 -9.20
N VAL A 230 -9.82 -10.73 -8.86
CA VAL A 230 -10.41 -9.55 -8.19
C VAL A 230 -9.70 -9.32 -6.85
N MET A 231 -9.06 -8.18 -6.74
CA MET A 231 -8.29 -7.80 -5.56
C MET A 231 -8.97 -6.67 -4.80
N PRO A 232 -9.11 -6.77 -3.46
CA PRO A 232 -9.54 -5.67 -2.64
C PRO A 232 -8.47 -4.58 -2.56
N TYR A 233 -8.88 -3.32 -2.72
CA TYR A 233 -8.05 -2.14 -2.54
C TYR A 233 -8.33 -1.50 -1.18
N ALA A 234 -7.27 -1.23 -0.45
CA ALA A 234 -7.30 -0.65 0.88
C ALA A 234 -6.22 0.41 1.05
N TYR A 235 -6.36 1.27 2.03
CA TYR A 235 -5.30 2.20 2.41
C TYR A 235 -4.20 1.46 3.14
N ALA A 236 -2.95 1.76 2.79
CA ALA A 236 -1.80 1.10 3.41
C ALA A 236 -1.14 2.02 4.44
N LEU A 237 -0.74 1.41 5.55
CA LEU A 237 -0.17 2.08 6.72
C LEU A 237 1.10 1.34 7.16
N ARG A 238 1.94 2.05 7.90
CA ARG A 238 3.05 1.45 8.64
C ARG A 238 2.51 0.47 9.69
N PRO A 239 3.14 -0.69 9.88
CA PRO A 239 2.70 -1.65 10.89
C PRO A 239 2.96 -1.15 12.32
N GLY A 240 2.24 -1.75 13.30
CA GLY A 240 2.47 -1.49 14.71
C GLY A 240 1.76 -0.25 15.28
N ASP A 241 0.79 0.32 14.57
CA ASP A 241 -0.01 1.45 15.02
C ASP A 241 -1.52 1.15 14.98
N PRO A 242 -2.05 0.43 15.96
CA PRO A 242 -3.46 0.07 16.00
C PRO A 242 -4.40 1.27 16.15
N VAL A 243 -3.93 2.36 16.78
CA VAL A 243 -4.73 3.58 16.96
C VAL A 243 -4.94 4.27 15.62
N TRP A 244 -3.87 4.40 14.82
CA TRP A 244 -3.97 4.99 13.49
C TRP A 244 -4.80 4.10 12.55
N LEU A 245 -4.61 2.78 12.59
CA LEU A 245 -5.43 1.84 11.81
C LEU A 245 -6.92 2.00 12.15
N ALA A 246 -7.28 1.99 13.45
CA ALA A 246 -8.67 2.15 13.88
C ALA A 246 -9.28 3.48 13.41
N ARG A 247 -8.50 4.59 13.44
CA ARG A 247 -8.95 5.89 12.92
C ARG A 247 -9.20 5.88 11.41
N VAL A 248 -8.33 5.20 10.65
CA VAL A 248 -8.49 5.06 9.20
C VAL A 248 -9.68 4.14 8.86
N ASP A 249 -9.87 3.04 9.59
CA ASP A 249 -11.02 2.16 9.41
C ASP A 249 -12.34 2.86 9.73
N GLN A 250 -12.36 3.70 10.77
CA GLN A 250 -13.50 4.57 11.06
C GLN A 250 -13.80 5.52 9.89
N PHE A 251 -12.77 6.14 9.30
CA PHE A 251 -12.94 6.98 8.13
C PHE A 251 -13.54 6.19 6.95
N VAL A 252 -13.02 4.99 6.66
CA VAL A 252 -13.56 4.12 5.59
C VAL A 252 -15.02 3.77 5.84
N ALA A 253 -15.39 3.46 7.09
CA ALA A 253 -16.78 3.21 7.47
C ALA A 253 -17.67 4.45 7.26
N HIS A 254 -17.22 5.63 7.68
CA HIS A 254 -17.94 6.89 7.53
C HIS A 254 -18.22 7.23 6.06
N ILE A 255 -17.18 7.24 5.20
CA ILE A 255 -17.35 7.60 3.79
C ILE A 255 -18.24 6.62 3.01
N ARG A 256 -18.37 5.39 3.48
CA ARG A 256 -19.34 4.41 2.95
C ARG A 256 -20.76 4.74 3.37
N GLN A 257 -20.96 5.02 4.64
CA GLN A 257 -22.28 5.24 5.24
C GLN A 257 -22.91 6.57 4.81
N ASP A 258 -22.11 7.64 4.75
CA ASP A 258 -22.58 8.99 4.41
C ASP A 258 -22.57 9.28 2.91
N GLY A 259 -22.12 8.34 2.09
CA GLY A 259 -22.15 8.41 0.63
C GLY A 259 -20.99 9.17 -0.01
N ARG A 260 -20.01 9.68 0.73
CA ARG A 260 -18.83 10.34 0.17
C ARG A 260 -18.05 9.44 -0.78
N LEU A 261 -17.86 8.17 -0.43
CA LEU A 261 -17.21 7.19 -1.32
C LEU A 261 -17.99 7.03 -2.63
N ALA A 262 -19.31 6.84 -2.54
CA ALA A 262 -20.15 6.68 -3.73
C ALA A 262 -20.15 7.97 -4.61
N ALA A 263 -20.17 9.15 -3.99
CA ALA A 263 -20.11 10.43 -4.70
C ALA A 263 -18.76 10.62 -5.41
N ALA A 264 -17.65 10.34 -4.73
CA ALA A 264 -16.31 10.37 -5.34
C ALA A 264 -16.20 9.36 -6.49
N ALA A 265 -16.65 8.12 -6.29
CA ALA A 265 -16.64 7.09 -7.32
C ALA A 265 -17.44 7.49 -8.57
N ARG A 266 -18.63 8.10 -8.40
CA ARG A 266 -19.42 8.62 -9.54
C ARG A 266 -18.69 9.70 -10.31
N ARG A 267 -18.06 10.69 -9.61
CA ARG A 267 -17.29 11.76 -10.26
C ARG A 267 -16.17 11.25 -11.16
N HIS A 268 -15.55 10.14 -10.75
CA HIS A 268 -14.41 9.55 -11.45
C HIS A 268 -14.76 8.33 -12.30
N GLY A 269 -16.06 8.00 -12.49
CA GLY A 269 -16.51 6.86 -13.30
C GLY A 269 -16.17 5.49 -12.73
N LEU A 270 -16.05 5.39 -11.39
CA LEU A 270 -15.57 4.20 -10.68
C LEU A 270 -16.65 3.52 -9.82
N SER A 271 -17.94 3.81 -10.04
CA SER A 271 -19.04 3.28 -9.22
C SER A 271 -19.09 1.74 -9.21
N GLU A 272 -18.68 1.09 -10.29
CA GLU A 272 -18.73 -0.37 -10.44
C GLU A 272 -17.77 -1.12 -9.50
N ILE A 273 -16.69 -0.47 -9.09
CA ILE A 273 -15.64 -1.08 -8.27
C ILE A 273 -15.73 -0.72 -6.78
N VAL A 274 -16.73 0.06 -6.40
CA VAL A 274 -17.00 0.36 -4.98
C VAL A 274 -17.35 -0.94 -4.25
N GLN A 275 -16.63 -1.25 -3.20
CA GLN A 275 -16.89 -2.44 -2.40
C GLN A 275 -18.24 -2.32 -1.68
N ARG A 276 -19.15 -3.23 -1.97
CA ARG A 276 -20.46 -3.27 -1.31
C ARG A 276 -20.32 -3.84 0.09
N THR A 277 -21.05 -3.27 1.05
CA THR A 277 -21.10 -3.79 2.42
C THR A 277 -21.69 -5.20 2.40
N GLY A 278 -20.95 -6.20 2.89
CA GLY A 278 -21.41 -7.59 2.96
C GLY A 278 -20.85 -8.56 1.91
N ALA A 279 -20.03 -8.11 0.96
CA ALA A 279 -19.29 -9.02 0.09
C ALA A 279 -18.00 -9.44 0.82
N THR A 280 -18.03 -10.58 1.49
CA THR A 280 -16.80 -11.29 1.91
C THR A 280 -16.11 -11.79 0.63
N PRO A 281 -14.77 -11.65 0.51
CA PRO A 281 -14.01 -12.14 -0.64
C PRO A 281 -14.01 -13.65 -0.73
#